data_dd3139c5a87639e0b2f8fd8948c5b7c1
#
_entry.id   dd3139c5a87639e0b2f8fd8948c5b7c1
#
_cell.length_a   1.000
_cell.length_b   1.000
_cell.length_c   1.000
_cell.angle_alpha   90.00
_cell.angle_beta   90.00
_cell.angle_gamma   90.00
#
_symmetry.space_group_name_H-M   'P 1'
#
loop_
_entity.id
_entity.type
_entity.pdbx_description
1 polymer ?
#
loop_
_entity_poly.entity_id
_entity_poly.type
_entity_poly.pdbx_seq_one_letter_code
_entity_poly.pdbx_strand_id
1 'polypeptide(L)'
;MTRSNIAPELVADMTGWRRDFHRHPELGFDEHRTSARIAELLREFGLEVHTGVGGTGVVGVLQRGNGEASVAFRADMDALPITETGNPEWRSAPVSYTH
;
A
#
# COMPACT_ATOMS: atom_id res chain seq x y z
N MET A 1 6.56 26.39 -9.39
CA MET A 1 5.95 25.06 -9.45
C MET A 1 7.00 24.02 -9.12
N THR A 2 6.72 23.23 -8.12
CA THR A 2 7.65 22.19 -7.70
C THR A 2 7.54 21.00 -8.65
N ARG A 3 8.62 20.62 -9.28
CA ARG A 3 8.65 19.40 -10.06
C ARG A 3 8.87 18.20 -9.16
N SER A 4 8.14 17.14 -9.43
CA SER A 4 8.44 15.85 -8.81
C SER A 4 9.76 15.31 -9.36
N ASN A 5 10.64 14.86 -8.46
CA ASN A 5 11.89 14.18 -8.82
C ASN A 5 11.71 12.69 -9.01
N ILE A 6 10.46 12.23 -9.03
CA ILE A 6 10.16 10.81 -9.19
C ILE A 6 10.26 10.43 -10.67
N ALA A 7 10.99 9.35 -10.96
CA ALA A 7 11.15 8.87 -12.32
C ALA A 7 9.79 8.50 -12.95
N PRO A 8 9.58 8.79 -14.24
CA PRO A 8 8.30 8.48 -14.90
C PRO A 8 7.89 7.00 -14.79
N GLU A 9 8.85 6.10 -14.84
CA GLU A 9 8.60 4.66 -14.70
C GLU A 9 8.03 4.33 -13.33
N LEU A 10 8.55 4.97 -12.29
CA LEU A 10 8.05 4.78 -10.93
C LEU A 10 6.65 5.37 -10.77
N VAL A 11 6.38 6.52 -11.39
CA VAL A 11 5.03 7.10 -11.37
C VAL A 11 4.02 6.16 -12.01
N ALA A 12 4.38 5.53 -13.13
CA ALA A 12 3.52 4.54 -13.79
C ALA A 12 3.28 3.33 -12.90
N ASP A 13 4.32 2.84 -12.24
CA ASP A 13 4.21 1.71 -11.31
C ASP A 13 3.32 2.08 -10.11
N MET A 14 3.50 3.26 -9.54
CA MET A 14 2.69 3.73 -8.42
C MET A 14 1.21 3.85 -8.81
N THR A 15 0.93 4.31 -10.01
CA THR A 15 -0.44 4.36 -10.54
C THR A 15 -1.03 2.97 -10.63
N GLY A 16 -0.26 2.00 -11.13
CA GLY A 16 -0.67 0.61 -11.21
C GLY A 16 -0.96 0.01 -9.85
N TRP A 17 -0.09 0.23 -8.88
CA TRP A 17 -0.29 -0.25 -7.51
C TRP A 17 -1.53 0.37 -6.87
N ARG A 18 -1.70 1.69 -7.02
CA ARG A 18 -2.86 2.41 -6.50
C ARG A 18 -4.16 1.84 -7.05
N ARG A 19 -4.21 1.59 -8.35
CA ARG A 19 -5.41 1.03 -9.01
C ARG A 19 -5.64 -0.41 -8.60
N ASP A 20 -4.58 -1.19 -8.39
CA ASP A 20 -4.68 -2.56 -7.89
C ASP A 20 -5.29 -2.61 -6.48
N PHE A 21 -4.83 -1.76 -5.57
CA PHE A 21 -5.41 -1.66 -4.24
C PHE A 21 -6.86 -1.16 -4.29
N HIS A 22 -7.14 -0.21 -5.16
CA HIS A 22 -8.51 0.31 -5.33
C HIS A 22 -9.47 -0.77 -5.82
N ARG A 23 -9.00 -1.65 -6.70
CA ARG A 23 -9.80 -2.78 -7.23
C ARG A 23 -10.14 -3.82 -6.17
N HIS A 24 -9.30 -3.96 -5.16
CA HIS A 24 -9.40 -5.00 -4.14
C HIS A 24 -9.45 -4.38 -2.74
N PRO A 25 -10.52 -3.61 -2.43
CA PRO A 25 -10.62 -2.95 -1.14
C PRO A 25 -10.82 -3.94 -0.01
N GLU A 26 -10.14 -3.69 1.10
CA GLU A 26 -10.25 -4.50 2.31
C GLU A 26 -10.46 -3.60 3.51
N LEU A 27 -11.35 -4.01 4.41
CA LEU A 27 -11.69 -3.23 5.61
C LEU A 27 -10.60 -3.34 6.66
N GLY A 28 -10.63 -2.42 7.62
CA GLY A 28 -9.67 -2.41 8.72
C GLY A 28 -9.60 -3.74 9.46
N PHE A 29 -8.38 -4.20 9.74
CA PHE A 29 -8.01 -5.49 10.34
C PHE A 29 -8.27 -6.71 9.45
N ASP A 30 -8.81 -6.52 8.25
CA ASP A 30 -9.01 -7.61 7.27
C ASP A 30 -8.19 -7.37 5.99
N GLU A 31 -7.18 -6.51 6.03
CA GLU A 31 -6.35 -6.15 4.89
C GLU A 31 -5.32 -7.22 4.54
N HIS A 32 -5.74 -8.47 4.39
CA HIS A 32 -4.81 -9.60 4.20
C HIS A 32 -4.11 -9.56 2.85
N ARG A 33 -4.85 -9.32 1.77
CA ARG A 33 -4.28 -9.20 0.43
C ARG A 33 -3.44 -7.95 0.29
N THR A 34 -3.96 -6.84 0.78
CA THR A 34 -3.28 -5.53 0.73
C THR A 34 -1.96 -5.60 1.49
N SER A 35 -1.99 -6.15 2.69
CA SER A 35 -0.81 -6.35 3.52
C SER A 35 0.24 -7.21 2.82
N ALA A 36 -0.17 -8.33 2.24
CA ALA A 36 0.73 -9.24 1.54
C ALA A 36 1.39 -8.56 0.33
N ARG A 37 0.61 -7.79 -0.43
CA ARG A 37 1.13 -7.10 -1.62
C ARG A 37 2.10 -5.99 -1.24
N ILE A 38 1.81 -5.23 -0.19
CA ILE A 38 2.70 -4.18 0.31
C ILE A 38 4.02 -4.81 0.80
N ALA A 39 3.94 -5.89 1.56
CA ALA A 39 5.14 -6.59 2.04
C ALA A 39 6.00 -7.07 0.88
N GLU A 40 5.40 -7.62 -0.16
CA GLU A 40 6.09 -8.07 -1.35
C GLU A 40 6.81 -6.91 -2.05
N LEU A 41 6.11 -5.78 -2.25
CA LEU A 41 6.70 -4.61 -2.89
C LEU A 41 7.86 -4.03 -2.07
N LEU A 42 7.72 -3.95 -0.76
CA LEU A 42 8.78 -3.44 0.10
C LEU A 42 10.01 -4.34 0.07
N ARG A 43 9.82 -5.67 0.00
CA ARG A 43 10.94 -6.61 -0.16
C ARG A 43 11.63 -6.43 -1.51
N GLU A 44 10.87 -6.21 -2.56
CA GLU A 44 11.41 -5.93 -3.89
C GLU A 44 12.26 -4.66 -3.90
N PHE A 45 11.90 -3.68 -3.09
CA PHE A 45 12.68 -2.44 -2.94
C PHE A 45 13.93 -2.62 -2.07
N GLY A 46 14.11 -3.78 -1.48
CA GLY A 46 15.28 -4.07 -0.68
C GLY A 46 15.16 -3.65 0.80
N LEU A 47 13.96 -3.39 1.28
CA LEU A 47 13.74 -3.07 2.69
C LEU A 47 13.67 -4.33 3.55
N GLU A 48 14.03 -4.19 4.82
CA GLU A 48 13.71 -5.18 5.83
C GLU A 48 12.23 -5.06 6.16
N VAL A 49 11.47 -6.14 6.07
CA VAL A 49 10.02 -6.10 6.18
C VAL A 49 9.55 -6.93 7.36
N HIS A 50 8.71 -6.31 8.18
CA HIS A 50 8.02 -6.95 9.29
C HIS A 50 6.52 -6.95 9.03
N THR A 51 5.89 -8.12 9.10
CA THR A 51 4.46 -8.28 8.88
C THR A 51 3.76 -8.65 10.18
N GLY A 52 2.42 -8.61 10.17
CA GLY A 52 1.63 -8.99 11.32
C GLY A 52 1.66 -7.99 12.47
N VAL A 53 2.13 -6.79 12.23
CA VAL A 53 2.17 -5.74 13.26
C VAL A 53 0.75 -5.28 13.53
N GLY A 54 0.26 -5.49 14.76
CA GLY A 54 -1.12 -5.17 15.10
C GLY A 54 -2.15 -5.98 14.31
N GLY A 55 -1.78 -7.14 13.79
CA GLY A 55 -2.62 -8.02 12.98
C GLY A 55 -2.25 -8.01 11.50
N THR A 56 -2.56 -6.96 10.79
CA THR A 56 -2.31 -6.84 9.34
C THR A 56 -1.27 -5.78 8.97
N GLY A 57 -0.73 -5.06 9.94
CA GLY A 57 0.24 -4.00 9.67
C GLY A 57 1.55 -4.51 9.08
N VAL A 58 2.17 -3.67 8.27
CA VAL A 58 3.47 -3.95 7.63
C VAL A 58 4.41 -2.80 7.94
N VAL A 59 5.63 -3.14 8.33
CA VAL A 59 6.69 -2.15 8.58
C VAL A 59 7.87 -2.49 7.69
N GLY A 60 8.31 -1.51 6.90
CA GLY A 60 9.53 -1.61 6.12
C GLY A 60 10.61 -0.72 6.73
N VAL A 61 11.81 -1.24 6.86
CA VAL A 61 12.94 -0.51 7.41
C VAL A 61 14.03 -0.37 6.35
N LEU A 62 14.41 0.87 6.07
CA LEU A 62 15.51 1.18 5.17
C LEU A 62 16.60 1.89 5.97
N GLN A 63 17.78 1.28 6.04
CA GLN A 63 18.91 1.88 6.69
C GLN A 63 19.91 2.38 5.67
N ARG A 64 20.28 3.67 5.77
CA ARG A 64 21.27 4.30 4.92
C ARG A 64 22.20 5.15 5.80
N GLY A 65 23.50 5.04 5.55
CA GLY A 65 24.50 5.82 6.26
C GLY A 65 24.67 5.38 7.71
N ASN A 66 25.33 6.23 8.48
CA ASN A 66 25.70 5.96 9.88
C ASN A 66 25.04 6.95 10.86
N GLY A 67 24.03 7.69 10.40
CA GLY A 67 23.34 8.65 11.25
C GLY A 67 22.51 7.98 12.33
N GLU A 68 22.33 8.68 13.44
CA GLU A 68 21.51 8.21 14.56
C GLU A 68 20.05 8.60 14.42
N ALA A 69 19.76 9.60 13.57
CA ALA A 69 18.41 10.08 13.36
C ALA A 69 17.62 9.14 12.44
N SER A 70 16.33 9.07 12.66
CA SER A 70 15.42 8.31 11.81
C SER A 70 14.17 9.11 11.48
N VAL A 71 13.54 8.77 10.35
CA VAL A 71 12.29 9.36 9.90
C VAL A 71 11.32 8.22 9.65
N ALA A 72 10.09 8.38 10.08
CA ALA A 72 9.03 7.41 9.85
C ALA A 72 7.92 8.02 9.02
N PHE A 73 7.38 7.23 8.09
CA PHE A 73 6.19 7.56 7.31
C PHE A 73 5.11 6.55 7.63
N ARG A 74 3.89 7.02 7.74
CA ARG A 74 2.73 6.17 7.99
C ARG A 74 1.70 6.37 6.88
N ALA A 75 1.14 5.27 6.41
CA ALA A 75 0.05 5.29 5.45
C ALA A 75 -0.99 4.24 5.85
N ASP A 76 -2.25 4.60 5.75
CA ASP A 76 -3.34 3.67 5.95
C ASP A 76 -3.53 2.82 4.69
N MET A 77 -4.00 1.59 4.87
CA MET A 77 -4.22 0.67 3.75
C MET A 77 -5.63 0.08 3.72
N ASP A 78 -6.46 0.43 4.70
CA ASP A 78 -7.83 -0.04 4.75
C ASP A 78 -8.75 0.78 3.85
N ALA A 79 -9.86 0.18 3.49
CA ALA A 79 -10.90 0.81 2.68
C ALA A 79 -12.17 1.01 3.52
N LEU A 80 -13.06 1.85 3.01
CA LEU A 80 -14.38 2.05 3.58
C LEU A 80 -15.39 1.12 2.90
N PRO A 81 -16.46 0.72 3.59
CA PRO A 81 -17.49 -0.15 3.03
C PRO A 81 -18.44 0.63 2.12
N ILE A 82 -17.90 1.23 1.07
CA ILE A 82 -18.63 2.06 0.13
C ILE A 82 -18.60 1.39 -1.24
N THR A 83 -19.76 1.30 -1.88
CA THR A 83 -19.86 0.76 -3.23
C THR A 83 -19.61 1.88 -4.24
N GLU A 84 -18.64 1.66 -5.13
CA GLU A 84 -18.34 2.60 -6.19
C GLU A 84 -19.44 2.59 -7.25
N THR A 85 -19.89 3.77 -7.65
CA THR A 85 -20.97 3.92 -8.64
C THR A 85 -20.47 4.17 -10.06
N GLY A 86 -19.19 4.57 -10.22
CA GLY A 86 -18.57 4.73 -11.51
C GLY A 86 -18.24 3.39 -12.16
N ASN A 87 -17.72 3.43 -13.39
CA ASN A 87 -17.35 2.20 -14.09
C ASN A 87 -15.99 2.32 -14.81
N PRO A 88 -14.93 2.77 -14.14
CA PRO A 88 -13.58 2.72 -14.71
C PRO A 88 -13.07 1.28 -14.75
N GLU A 89 -12.02 1.05 -15.52
CA GLU A 89 -11.38 -0.27 -15.60
C GLU A 89 -10.89 -0.77 -14.24
N TRP A 90 -10.53 0.14 -13.36
CA TRP A 90 -10.05 -0.16 -12.00
C TRP A 90 -11.13 -0.05 -10.93
N ARG A 91 -12.40 -0.15 -11.33
CA ARG A 91 -13.51 -0.10 -10.39
C ARG A 91 -13.32 -1.06 -9.23
N SER A 92 -13.58 -0.61 -8.02
CA SER A 92 -13.47 -1.45 -6.84
C SER A 92 -14.52 -2.55 -6.84
N ALA A 93 -14.08 -3.76 -6.50
CA ALA A 93 -14.99 -4.86 -6.27
C ALA A 93 -15.80 -4.60 -4.98
N PRO A 94 -17.02 -5.14 -4.87
CA PRO A 94 -17.75 -5.04 -3.62
C PRO A 94 -16.95 -5.63 -2.48
N VAL A 95 -16.94 -4.94 -1.33
CA VAL A 95 -16.27 -5.45 -0.14
C VAL A 95 -17.07 -6.65 0.35
N SER A 96 -16.38 -7.77 0.57
CA SER A 96 -17.03 -8.98 1.07
C SER A 96 -17.24 -8.88 2.57
N TYR A 97 -18.46 -9.13 3.01
CA TYR A 97 -18.82 -9.21 4.42
C TYR A 97 -18.97 -10.65 4.87
N THR A 98 -18.17 -11.53 4.34
CA THR A 98 -18.18 -12.92 4.78
C THR A 98 -17.65 -13.01 6.21
N HIS A 99 -18.45 -13.55 7.06
CA HIS A 99 -18.12 -13.71 8.48
C HIS A 99 -17.92 -15.18 8.80
#